data_cabdebcdd1354f553d80e8f7ad5bb1c4
#
_entry.id   cabdebcdd1354f553d80e8f7ad5bb1c4
#
_cell.length_a   1.000
_cell.length_b   1.000
_cell.length_c   1.000
_cell.angle_alpha   90.00
_cell.angle_beta   90.00
_cell.angle_gamma   90.00
#
_symmetry.space_group_name_H-M   'P 1'
#
loop_
_entity.id
_entity.type
_entity.pdbx_description
1 polymer ?
#
loop_
_entity_poly.entity_id
_entity_poly.type
_entity_poly.pdbx_seq_one_letter_code
_entity_poly.pdbx_strand_id
1 'polypeptide(L)'
;LLTGWFVKPTLFFILFGLMLFTDALDGFIARMLNQTSELGARLDSYGDIVTYLTTPVAAWWLWPELVKSEMNYILAAIIIYVLPASFSLIKFGKLASYHTWITKVSAVLMSAGVVLLLGFENNLLFHIAIYVLMIEMVENIAITLLLSEQRADIHSLWHAWNERDKSKEG
;
A
#
# COMPACT_ATOMS: atom_id res chain seq x y z
N LEU A 1 -9.84 12.10 15.60
CA LEU A 1 -11.24 12.13 15.14
C LEU A 1 -11.92 13.49 15.32
N LEU A 2 -11.62 14.25 16.39
CA LEU A 2 -12.19 15.60 16.62
C LEU A 2 -11.54 16.72 15.78
N THR A 3 -10.41 16.45 15.15
CA THR A 3 -9.70 17.45 14.31
C THR A 3 -10.28 17.61 12.90
N GLY A 4 -11.11 16.69 12.43
CA GLY A 4 -11.67 16.73 11.07
C GLY A 4 -12.58 17.95 10.80
N TRP A 5 -13.25 18.48 11.81
CA TRP A 5 -14.07 19.69 11.68
C TRP A 5 -13.28 20.99 11.56
N PHE A 6 -12.00 20.98 11.99
CA PHE A 6 -11.11 22.14 11.95
C PHE A 6 -9.98 22.02 10.93
N VAL A 7 -9.85 20.86 10.29
CA VAL A 7 -8.77 20.62 9.32
C VAL A 7 -9.18 21.17 7.97
N LYS A 8 -8.61 22.31 7.62
CA LYS A 8 -8.72 22.87 6.26
C LYS A 8 -8.10 21.88 5.25
N PRO A 9 -8.62 21.78 4.02
CA PRO A 9 -8.02 20.94 2.96
C PRO A 9 -6.51 21.12 2.80
N THR A 10 -6.01 22.35 2.95
CA THR A 10 -4.58 22.68 2.91
C THR A 10 -3.77 21.90 3.96
N LEU A 11 -4.29 21.78 5.19
CA LEU A 11 -3.59 21.05 6.25
C LEU A 11 -3.56 19.55 5.95
N PHE A 12 -4.65 18.99 5.38
CA PHE A 12 -4.67 17.61 4.92
C PHE A 12 -3.55 17.35 3.91
N PHE A 13 -3.40 18.17 2.86
CA PHE A 13 -2.34 17.99 1.85
C PHE A 13 -0.94 18.16 2.43
N ILE A 14 -0.73 19.10 3.36
CA ILE A 14 0.56 19.26 4.05
C ILE A 14 0.90 18.00 4.85
N LEU A 15 -0.04 17.50 5.66
CA LEU A 15 0.19 16.30 6.48
C LEU A 15 0.35 15.05 5.62
N PHE A 16 -0.45 14.91 4.57
CA PHE A 16 -0.34 13.80 3.63
C PHE A 16 1.01 13.81 2.90
N GLY A 17 1.44 14.98 2.41
CA GLY A 17 2.76 15.15 1.78
C GLY A 17 3.93 14.88 2.73
N LEU A 18 3.84 15.36 3.98
CA LEU A 18 4.85 15.07 5.00
C LEU A 18 4.91 13.57 5.33
N MET A 19 3.79 12.90 5.41
CA MET A 19 3.72 11.46 5.64
C MET A 19 4.41 10.69 4.51
N LEU A 20 4.07 10.98 3.24
CA LEU A 20 4.72 10.35 2.08
C LEU A 20 6.23 10.63 2.04
N PHE A 21 6.63 11.86 2.42
CA PHE A 21 8.04 12.25 2.43
C PHE A 21 8.82 11.54 3.53
N THR A 22 8.29 11.43 4.74
CA THR A 22 8.94 10.72 5.85
C THR A 22 9.06 9.23 5.55
N ASP A 23 8.02 8.60 5.00
CA ASP A 23 8.04 7.20 4.59
C ASP A 23 9.11 6.92 3.52
N ALA A 24 9.19 7.78 2.49
CA ALA A 24 10.23 7.68 1.47
C ALA A 24 11.65 7.87 2.05
N LEU A 25 11.81 8.81 3.01
CA LEU A 25 13.10 9.04 3.68
C LEU A 25 13.52 7.86 4.54
N ASP A 26 12.62 7.29 5.33
CA ASP A 26 12.92 6.17 6.22
C ASP A 26 13.39 4.96 5.42
N GLY A 27 12.69 4.63 4.33
CA GLY A 27 13.11 3.56 3.42
C GLY A 27 14.43 3.86 2.70
N PHE A 28 14.72 5.12 2.37
CA PHE A 28 15.98 5.53 1.75
C PHE A 28 17.15 5.44 2.74
N ILE A 29 16.98 5.96 3.95
CA ILE A 29 17.99 5.96 5.02
C ILE A 29 18.32 4.53 5.46
N ALA A 30 17.29 3.68 5.67
CA ALA A 30 17.49 2.28 6.04
C ALA A 30 18.35 1.52 5.02
N ARG A 31 18.12 1.76 3.72
CA ARG A 31 18.95 1.18 2.64
C ARG A 31 20.36 1.74 2.60
N MET A 32 20.53 3.05 2.77
CA MET A 32 21.86 3.68 2.79
C MET A 32 22.74 3.18 3.94
N LEU A 33 22.12 2.92 5.10
CA LEU A 33 22.82 2.47 6.29
C LEU A 33 22.96 0.94 6.37
N ASN A 34 22.44 0.18 5.38
CA ASN A 34 22.35 -1.29 5.43
C ASN A 34 21.70 -1.81 6.74
N GLN A 35 20.76 -1.04 7.30
CA GLN A 35 20.06 -1.33 8.56
C GLN A 35 18.61 -1.73 8.31
N THR A 36 18.36 -2.57 7.31
CA THR A 36 17.03 -3.15 7.11
C THR A 36 16.77 -4.20 8.20
N SER A 37 15.69 -4.06 8.94
CA SER A 37 15.30 -4.99 9.99
C SER A 37 13.89 -5.53 9.77
N GLU A 38 13.62 -6.76 10.23
CA GLU A 38 12.25 -7.31 10.21
C GLU A 38 11.25 -6.44 10.98
N LEU A 39 11.70 -5.80 12.07
CA LEU A 39 10.86 -4.89 12.85
C LEU A 39 10.50 -3.65 12.04
N GLY A 40 11.48 -3.07 11.32
CA GLY A 40 11.25 -1.92 10.45
C GLY A 40 10.22 -2.25 9.35
N ALA A 41 10.39 -3.38 8.67
CA ALA A 41 9.45 -3.81 7.63
C ALA A 41 8.02 -4.06 8.17
N ARG A 42 7.88 -4.53 9.42
CA ARG A 42 6.56 -4.68 10.06
C ARG A 42 5.94 -3.34 10.41
N LEU A 43 6.72 -2.40 10.96
CA LEU A 43 6.24 -1.05 11.28
C LEU A 43 5.80 -0.30 10.04
N ASP A 44 6.54 -0.41 8.94
CA ASP A 44 6.19 0.10 7.62
C ASP A 44 4.83 -0.45 7.16
N SER A 45 4.65 -1.78 7.18
CA SER A 45 3.36 -2.41 6.84
C SER A 45 2.19 -1.96 7.73
N TYR A 46 2.42 -1.71 9.02
CA TYR A 46 1.38 -1.16 9.91
C TYR A 46 1.09 0.31 9.58
N GLY A 47 2.10 1.10 9.23
CA GLY A 47 1.97 2.48 8.77
C GLY A 47 1.10 2.56 7.51
N ASP A 48 1.37 1.69 6.54
CA ASP A 48 0.57 1.57 5.32
C ASP A 48 -0.90 1.25 5.62
N ILE A 49 -1.18 0.26 6.47
CA ILE A 49 -2.55 -0.10 6.87
C ILE A 49 -3.27 1.12 7.48
N VAL A 50 -2.62 1.82 8.42
CA VAL A 50 -3.19 3.01 9.05
C VAL A 50 -3.48 4.08 8.00
N THR A 51 -2.56 4.31 7.08
CA THR A 51 -2.71 5.29 5.99
C THR A 51 -3.87 4.93 5.07
N TYR A 52 -3.94 3.70 4.59
CA TYR A 52 -5.01 3.23 3.69
C TYR A 52 -6.39 3.27 4.34
N LEU A 53 -6.49 3.09 5.65
CA LEU A 53 -7.77 3.16 6.36
C LEU A 53 -8.15 4.58 6.79
N THR A 54 -7.19 5.42 7.15
CA THR A 54 -7.47 6.77 7.66
C THR A 54 -7.68 7.79 6.54
N THR A 55 -7.01 7.63 5.39
CA THR A 55 -7.15 8.55 4.25
C THR A 55 -8.59 8.63 3.72
N PRO A 56 -9.32 7.52 3.45
CA PRO A 56 -10.73 7.59 3.05
C PRO A 56 -11.63 8.22 4.09
N VAL A 57 -11.38 7.99 5.39
CA VAL A 57 -12.16 8.59 6.47
C VAL A 57 -11.95 10.11 6.53
N ALA A 58 -10.71 10.57 6.40
CA ALA A 58 -10.41 12.00 6.35
C ALA A 58 -11.01 12.66 5.09
N ALA A 59 -10.91 11.98 3.95
CA ALA A 59 -11.49 12.44 2.69
C ALA A 59 -13.02 12.53 2.79
N TRP A 60 -13.71 11.56 3.41
CA TRP A 60 -15.14 11.60 3.64
C TRP A 60 -15.60 12.87 4.39
N TRP A 61 -14.83 13.32 5.35
CA TRP A 61 -15.19 14.52 6.11
C TRP A 61 -14.91 15.82 5.36
N LEU A 62 -13.86 15.84 4.55
CA LEU A 62 -13.47 17.07 3.82
C LEU A 62 -14.17 17.20 2.46
N TRP A 63 -14.43 16.07 1.78
CA TRP A 63 -15.01 16.02 0.43
C TRP A 63 -16.10 14.93 0.31
N PRO A 64 -17.22 15.02 1.09
CA PRO A 64 -18.20 13.94 1.16
C PRO A 64 -18.85 13.61 -0.20
N GLU A 65 -19.11 14.59 -1.04
CA GLU A 65 -19.74 14.37 -2.35
C GLU A 65 -18.78 13.68 -3.33
N LEU A 66 -17.51 14.08 -3.32
CA LEU A 66 -16.49 13.44 -4.13
C LEU A 66 -16.25 11.98 -3.70
N VAL A 67 -16.20 11.73 -2.39
CA VAL A 67 -16.05 10.36 -1.87
C VAL A 67 -17.27 9.50 -2.21
N LYS A 68 -18.48 10.05 -2.16
CA LYS A 68 -19.69 9.32 -2.59
C LYS A 68 -19.65 8.95 -4.08
N SER A 69 -19.20 9.86 -4.94
CA SER A 69 -19.09 9.59 -6.39
C SER A 69 -18.05 8.49 -6.69
N GLU A 70 -16.97 8.41 -5.91
CA GLU A 70 -15.87 7.47 -6.08
C GLU A 70 -15.96 6.25 -5.13
N MET A 71 -17.08 6.07 -4.42
CA MET A 71 -17.24 5.06 -3.36
C MET A 71 -16.87 3.65 -3.83
N ASN A 72 -17.29 3.25 -5.03
CA ASN A 72 -17.01 1.91 -5.56
C ASN A 72 -15.51 1.66 -5.73
N TYR A 73 -14.77 2.67 -6.21
CA TYR A 73 -13.32 2.57 -6.37
C TYR A 73 -12.59 2.59 -5.03
N ILE A 74 -13.05 3.40 -4.08
CA ILE A 74 -12.50 3.45 -2.72
C ILE A 74 -12.70 2.11 -2.00
N LEU A 75 -13.90 1.53 -2.08
CA LEU A 75 -14.18 0.21 -1.52
C LEU A 75 -13.35 -0.88 -2.21
N ALA A 76 -13.21 -0.81 -3.54
CA ALA A 76 -12.34 -1.72 -4.28
C ALA A 76 -10.89 -1.62 -3.80
N ALA A 77 -10.34 -0.41 -3.62
CA ALA A 77 -8.98 -0.21 -3.12
C ALA A 77 -8.78 -0.84 -1.73
N ILE A 78 -9.73 -0.65 -0.81
CA ILE A 78 -9.67 -1.24 0.54
C ILE A 78 -9.68 -2.77 0.46
N ILE A 79 -10.58 -3.36 -0.33
CA ILE A 79 -10.68 -4.80 -0.49
C ILE A 79 -9.39 -5.37 -1.10
N ILE A 80 -8.89 -4.75 -2.18
CA ILE A 80 -7.67 -5.16 -2.89
C ILE A 80 -6.47 -5.16 -1.95
N TYR A 81 -6.39 -4.18 -1.04
CA TYR A 81 -5.31 -4.09 -0.06
C TYR A 81 -5.45 -5.11 1.08
N VAL A 82 -6.66 -5.27 1.63
CA VAL A 82 -6.92 -6.14 2.79
C VAL A 82 -6.85 -7.63 2.43
N LEU A 83 -7.24 -8.01 1.21
CA LEU A 83 -7.28 -9.42 0.79
C LEU A 83 -5.91 -10.12 0.85
N PRO A 84 -4.82 -9.62 0.22
CA PRO A 84 -3.50 -10.26 0.29
C PRO A 84 -2.94 -10.29 1.71
N ALA A 85 -3.14 -9.21 2.48
CA ALA A 85 -2.72 -9.11 3.87
C ALA A 85 -3.40 -10.18 4.74
N SER A 86 -4.72 -10.32 4.60
CA SER A 86 -5.51 -11.36 5.29
C SER A 86 -5.06 -12.77 4.87
N PHE A 87 -4.84 -12.98 3.59
CA PHE A 87 -4.42 -14.26 3.06
C PHE A 87 -3.04 -14.69 3.58
N SER A 88 -2.08 -13.74 3.64
CA SER A 88 -0.76 -13.99 4.19
C SER A 88 -0.82 -14.25 5.70
N LEU A 89 -1.67 -13.52 6.43
CA LEU A 89 -1.87 -13.72 7.86
C LEU A 89 -2.44 -15.11 8.17
N ILE A 90 -3.40 -15.59 7.38
CA ILE A 90 -4.00 -16.93 7.52
C ILE A 90 -2.95 -18.00 7.21
N LYS A 91 -2.14 -17.82 6.16
CA LYS A 91 -1.18 -18.84 5.72
C LYS A 91 0.07 -18.91 6.59
N PHE A 92 0.64 -17.76 6.94
CA PHE A 92 1.95 -17.68 7.62
C PHE A 92 1.85 -17.25 9.09
N GLY A 93 0.67 -16.84 9.57
CA GLY A 93 0.51 -16.23 10.90
C GLY A 93 1.17 -14.85 11.03
N LYS A 94 1.60 -14.24 9.91
CA LYS A 94 2.29 -12.95 9.85
C LYS A 94 1.85 -12.19 8.60
N LEU A 95 1.87 -10.85 8.68
CA LEU A 95 1.68 -10.01 7.51
C LEU A 95 2.90 -10.15 6.59
N ALA A 96 2.69 -10.53 5.34
CA ALA A 96 3.73 -10.51 4.33
C ALA A 96 3.80 -9.12 3.69
N SER A 97 5.00 -8.58 3.59
CA SER A 97 5.32 -7.37 2.85
C SER A 97 6.26 -7.76 1.72
N TYR A 98 5.73 -7.85 0.51
CA TYR A 98 6.54 -8.12 -0.68
C TYR A 98 6.86 -6.79 -1.34
N HIS A 99 8.16 -6.48 -1.48
CA HIS A 99 8.62 -5.25 -2.12
C HIS A 99 8.79 -5.44 -3.64
N THR A 100 7.70 -5.86 -4.30
CA THR A 100 7.76 -6.07 -5.76
C THR A 100 7.85 -4.74 -6.50
N TRP A 101 8.27 -4.79 -7.77
CA TRP A 101 8.28 -3.60 -8.62
C TRP A 101 6.89 -3.02 -8.82
N ILE A 102 5.87 -3.88 -8.92
CA ILE A 102 4.47 -3.44 -9.08
C ILE A 102 4.01 -2.71 -7.82
N THR A 103 4.35 -3.19 -6.61
CA THR A 103 4.04 -2.50 -5.34
C THR A 103 4.59 -1.08 -5.32
N LYS A 104 5.81 -0.86 -5.80
CA LYS A 104 6.40 0.50 -5.84
C LYS A 104 5.68 1.41 -6.84
N VAL A 105 5.33 0.88 -8.00
CA VAL A 105 4.59 1.64 -9.02
C VAL A 105 3.18 1.96 -8.55
N SER A 106 2.46 1.00 -7.96
CA SER A 106 1.09 1.22 -7.45
C SER A 106 1.05 2.22 -6.31
N ALA A 107 2.04 2.20 -5.39
CA ALA A 107 2.13 3.18 -4.30
C ALA A 107 2.29 4.61 -4.83
N VAL A 108 3.17 4.82 -5.81
CA VAL A 108 3.38 6.15 -6.44
C VAL A 108 2.11 6.59 -7.19
N LEU A 109 1.52 5.71 -7.99
CA LEU A 109 0.30 6.02 -8.74
C LEU A 109 -0.88 6.32 -7.82
N MET A 110 -1.05 5.54 -6.75
CA MET A 110 -2.12 5.75 -5.79
C MET A 110 -1.94 7.07 -5.05
N SER A 111 -0.74 7.39 -4.57
CA SER A 111 -0.46 8.65 -3.87
C SER A 111 -0.71 9.86 -4.78
N ALA A 112 -0.22 9.81 -6.02
CA ALA A 112 -0.47 10.87 -7.01
C ALA A 112 -1.96 10.93 -7.41
N GLY A 113 -2.62 9.77 -7.56
CA GLY A 113 -4.04 9.66 -7.87
C GLY A 113 -4.92 10.29 -6.80
N VAL A 114 -4.63 10.04 -5.52
CA VAL A 114 -5.35 10.66 -4.38
C VAL A 114 -5.15 12.18 -4.36
N VAL A 115 -3.94 12.67 -4.60
CA VAL A 115 -3.66 14.12 -4.66
C VAL A 115 -4.44 14.77 -5.80
N LEU A 116 -4.46 14.16 -7.00
CA LEU A 116 -5.19 14.71 -8.15
C LEU A 116 -6.71 14.62 -7.96
N LEU A 117 -7.19 13.53 -7.38
CA LEU A 117 -8.62 13.38 -7.07
C LEU A 117 -9.11 14.43 -6.08
N LEU A 118 -8.46 14.54 -4.92
CA LEU A 118 -8.91 15.41 -3.83
C LEU A 118 -8.55 16.88 -4.06
N GLY A 119 -7.44 17.18 -4.77
CA GLY A 119 -6.97 18.54 -5.00
C GLY A 119 -7.52 19.20 -6.26
N PHE A 120 -7.81 18.40 -7.29
CA PHE A 120 -8.19 18.88 -8.63
C PHE A 120 -9.46 18.23 -9.16
N GLU A 121 -10.14 17.40 -8.38
CA GLU A 121 -11.32 16.61 -8.78
C GLU A 121 -11.09 15.77 -10.05
N ASN A 122 -9.83 15.37 -10.29
CA ASN A 122 -9.44 14.54 -11.43
C ASN A 122 -9.25 13.09 -11.00
N ASN A 123 -10.17 12.24 -11.40
CA ASN A 123 -10.22 10.83 -11.00
C ASN A 123 -9.45 9.87 -11.92
N LEU A 124 -8.98 10.32 -13.09
CA LEU A 124 -8.37 9.44 -14.09
C LEU A 124 -7.18 8.64 -13.53
N LEU A 125 -6.23 9.33 -12.87
CA LEU A 125 -5.04 8.66 -12.34
C LEU A 125 -5.38 7.76 -11.15
N PHE A 126 -6.38 8.14 -10.34
CA PHE A 126 -6.88 7.32 -9.25
C PHE A 126 -7.48 6.00 -9.76
N HIS A 127 -8.30 6.05 -10.82
CA HIS A 127 -8.84 4.83 -11.45
C HIS A 127 -7.74 3.95 -12.04
N ILE A 128 -6.76 4.54 -12.74
CA ILE A 128 -5.60 3.79 -13.26
C ILE A 128 -4.85 3.11 -12.12
N ALA A 129 -4.62 3.81 -11.01
CA ALA A 129 -3.96 3.25 -9.84
C ALA A 129 -4.70 2.04 -9.26
N ILE A 130 -6.04 2.08 -9.22
CA ILE A 130 -6.86 0.93 -8.78
C ILE A 130 -6.63 -0.30 -9.67
N TYR A 131 -6.58 -0.14 -11.00
CA TYR A 131 -6.30 -1.27 -11.90
C TYR A 131 -4.89 -1.84 -11.68
N VAL A 132 -3.90 -0.98 -11.44
CA VAL A 132 -2.53 -1.44 -11.13
C VAL A 132 -2.50 -2.17 -9.78
N LEU A 133 -3.21 -1.67 -8.76
CA LEU A 133 -3.39 -2.36 -7.48
C LEU A 133 -4.05 -3.74 -7.64
N MET A 134 -5.01 -3.90 -8.56
CA MET A 134 -5.60 -5.22 -8.84
C MET A 134 -4.55 -6.22 -9.36
N ILE A 135 -3.64 -5.78 -10.23
CA ILE A 135 -2.55 -6.62 -10.73
C ILE A 135 -1.60 -6.97 -9.57
N GLU A 136 -1.25 -6.01 -8.74
CA GLU A 136 -0.43 -6.20 -7.54
C GLU A 136 -1.07 -7.21 -6.58
N MET A 137 -2.36 -7.10 -6.32
CA MET A 137 -3.11 -8.04 -5.48
C MET A 137 -2.96 -9.48 -5.98
N VAL A 138 -3.13 -9.69 -7.29
CA VAL A 138 -2.99 -11.03 -7.91
C VAL A 138 -1.55 -11.53 -7.76
N GLU A 139 -0.55 -10.68 -8.01
CA GLU A 139 0.86 -11.03 -7.82
C GLU A 139 1.15 -11.41 -6.36
N ASN A 140 0.73 -10.61 -5.39
CA ASN A 140 0.96 -10.84 -3.97
C ASN A 140 0.30 -12.14 -3.47
N ILE A 141 -0.92 -12.44 -3.92
CA ILE A 141 -1.61 -13.71 -3.62
C ILE A 141 -0.85 -14.89 -4.26
N ALA A 142 -0.43 -14.76 -5.52
CA ALA A 142 0.31 -15.80 -6.21
C ALA A 142 1.66 -16.08 -5.53
N ILE A 143 2.41 -15.04 -5.13
CA ILE A 143 3.66 -15.19 -4.36
C ILE A 143 3.38 -15.90 -3.03
N THR A 144 2.33 -15.48 -2.31
CA THR A 144 1.94 -16.09 -1.03
C THR A 144 1.59 -17.57 -1.23
N LEU A 145 0.91 -17.95 -2.32
CA LEU A 145 0.59 -19.35 -2.63
C LEU A 145 1.84 -20.19 -2.92
N LEU A 146 2.81 -19.63 -3.64
CA LEU A 146 4.03 -20.32 -4.07
C LEU A 146 5.00 -20.59 -2.93
N LEU A 147 5.13 -19.66 -1.98
CA LEU A 147 6.09 -19.76 -0.89
C LEU A 147 5.59 -20.68 0.22
N SER A 148 6.45 -21.53 0.75
CA SER A 148 6.18 -22.36 1.94
C SER A 148 6.31 -21.59 3.25
N GLU A 149 7.19 -20.59 3.27
CA GLU A 149 7.48 -19.71 4.41
C GLU A 149 7.49 -18.25 3.98
N GLN A 150 7.20 -17.34 4.93
CA GLN A 150 7.25 -15.92 4.65
C GLN A 150 8.70 -15.47 4.37
N ARG A 151 8.91 -14.76 3.26
CA ARG A 151 10.16 -14.10 2.90
C ARG A 151 9.89 -12.65 2.53
N ALA A 152 10.69 -11.72 3.06
CA ALA A 152 10.47 -10.27 2.87
C ALA A 152 11.03 -9.75 1.53
N ASP A 153 12.13 -10.30 1.03
CA ASP A 153 12.87 -9.75 -0.12
C ASP A 153 12.47 -10.36 -1.46
N ILE A 154 11.18 -10.51 -1.71
CA ILE A 154 10.67 -11.00 -3.00
C ILE A 154 10.37 -9.81 -3.90
N HIS A 155 11.11 -9.69 -5.01
CA HIS A 155 11.00 -8.57 -5.95
C HIS A 155 10.01 -8.81 -7.11
N SER A 156 9.61 -10.06 -7.33
CA SER A 156 8.65 -10.44 -8.38
C SER A 156 8.17 -11.88 -8.22
N LEU A 157 7.07 -12.22 -8.91
CA LEU A 157 6.57 -13.60 -9.00
C LEU A 157 7.62 -14.58 -9.58
N TRP A 158 8.42 -14.13 -10.55
CA TRP A 158 9.53 -14.89 -11.12
C TRP A 158 10.61 -15.23 -10.07
N HIS A 159 10.93 -14.27 -9.22
CA HIS A 159 11.87 -14.48 -8.13
C HIS A 159 11.35 -15.51 -7.13
N ALA A 160 10.07 -15.42 -6.75
CA ALA A 160 9.42 -16.38 -5.88
C ALA A 160 9.41 -17.81 -6.47
N TRP A 161 9.21 -17.93 -7.77
CA TRP A 161 9.23 -19.21 -8.47
C TRP A 161 10.62 -19.88 -8.39
N ASN A 162 11.68 -19.15 -8.69
CA ASN A 162 13.06 -19.66 -8.64
C ASN A 162 13.50 -20.05 -7.21
N GLU A 163 13.06 -19.31 -6.22
CA GLU A 163 13.35 -19.62 -4.81
C GLU A 163 12.63 -20.90 -4.33
N ARG A 164 11.44 -21.19 -4.85
CA ARG A 164 10.70 -22.41 -4.56
C ARG A 164 11.45 -23.65 -5.03
N ASP A 165 12.07 -23.61 -6.20
CA ASP A 165 12.77 -24.76 -6.77
C ASP A 165 14.05 -25.09 -5.98
N LYS A 166 14.77 -24.08 -5.49
CA LYS A 166 15.94 -24.27 -4.61
C LYS A 166 15.60 -24.94 -3.27
N SER A 167 14.39 -24.69 -2.74
CA SER A 167 13.96 -25.29 -1.46
C SER A 167 13.53 -26.77 -1.58
N LYS A 168 13.42 -27.31 -2.80
CA LYS A 168 13.10 -28.72 -3.07
C LYS A 168 14.34 -29.59 -3.34
N GLU A 169 15.47 -28.95 -3.63
CA GLU A 169 16.73 -29.64 -3.96
C GLU A 169 17.67 -29.81 -2.75
N GLY A 170 17.36 -29.25 -1.58
CA GLY A 170 18.07 -29.37 -0.31
C GLY A 170 17.28 -30.10 0.75
#